data_3333f25435b87c682e1162c5d427d050
#
_entry.id   3333f25435b87c682e1162c5d427d050
#
_cell.length_a   1.000
_cell.length_b   1.000
_cell.length_c   1.000
_cell.angle_alpha   90.00
_cell.angle_beta   90.00
_cell.angle_gamma   90.00
#
_symmetry.space_group_name_H-M   'P 1'
#
loop_
_entity.id
_entity.type
_entity.pdbx_description
1 polymer ?
#
loop_
_entity_poly.entity_id
_entity_poly.type
_entity_poly.pdbx_seq_one_letter_code
_entity_poly.pdbx_strand_id
1 'polypeptide(L)'
;MIKLKDLLSEGKFKMKGKYLYMPGGEVSSLPGAYDNDALKVTIGRESFNIYKGRRGVLAVGDSYSKDFKNEKELVNWLNKSKAKYLGIDRRWN
;
A
#
# COMPACT_ATOMS: atom_id res chain seq x y z
N MET A 1 -20.73 12.70 -10.07
CA MET A 1 -20.94 12.75 -8.68
C MET A 1 -20.87 11.43 -8.04
N ILE A 2 -21.75 10.58 -8.43
CA ILE A 2 -21.78 9.25 -7.89
C ILE A 2 -20.45 8.53 -8.09
N LYS A 3 -19.84 8.75 -9.23
CA LYS A 3 -18.59 8.09 -9.55
C LYS A 3 -17.47 8.47 -8.60
N LEU A 4 -17.40 9.74 -8.25
CA LEU A 4 -16.39 10.19 -7.31
C LEU A 4 -16.61 9.56 -5.94
N LYS A 5 -17.85 9.52 -5.52
CA LYS A 5 -18.22 8.92 -4.27
C LYS A 5 -17.90 7.43 -4.27
N ASP A 6 -18.16 6.75 -5.37
CA ASP A 6 -17.85 5.33 -5.49
C ASP A 6 -16.37 5.07 -5.36
N LEU A 7 -15.55 5.90 -6.00
CA LEU A 7 -14.11 5.74 -5.93
C LEU A 7 -13.58 5.92 -4.52
N LEU A 8 -14.15 6.87 -3.78
CA LEU A 8 -13.67 7.16 -2.44
C LEU A 8 -14.23 6.21 -1.39
N SER A 9 -15.42 5.67 -1.61
CA SER A 9 -16.10 4.88 -0.59
C SER A 9 -16.03 3.39 -0.80
N GLU A 10 -15.36 2.93 -1.84
CA GLU A 10 -15.25 1.49 -2.09
C GLU A 10 -14.39 0.77 -1.08
N GLY A 11 -13.58 1.50 -0.32
CA GLY A 11 -12.68 0.88 0.60
C GLY A 11 -11.58 0.07 -0.05
N LYS A 12 -11.22 0.45 -1.27
CA LYS A 12 -10.23 -0.26 -2.06
C LYS A 12 -9.05 0.61 -2.41
N PHE A 13 -7.91 -0.06 -2.54
CA PHE A 13 -6.72 0.59 -3.07
C PHE A 13 -6.76 0.55 -4.59
N LYS A 14 -6.22 1.58 -5.22
CA LYS A 14 -6.12 1.63 -6.67
C LYS A 14 -4.77 2.20 -7.07
N MET A 15 -4.23 1.69 -8.16
CA MET A 15 -2.98 2.20 -8.70
C MET A 15 -3.28 2.92 -9.99
N LYS A 16 -2.80 4.16 -10.12
CA LYS A 16 -2.99 4.93 -11.35
C LYS A 16 -1.66 5.60 -11.67
N GLY A 17 -1.02 5.12 -12.72
CA GLY A 17 0.33 5.56 -13.02
C GLY A 17 1.26 5.13 -11.89
N LYS A 18 2.00 6.07 -11.34
CA LYS A 18 2.91 5.80 -10.23
C LYS A 18 2.32 6.17 -8.88
N TYR A 19 1.05 6.52 -8.84
CA TYR A 19 0.39 6.94 -7.60
C TYR A 19 -0.56 5.86 -7.12
N LEU A 20 -0.56 5.66 -5.83
CA LEU A 20 -1.45 4.73 -5.15
C LEU A 20 -2.55 5.54 -4.47
N TYR A 21 -3.80 5.18 -4.77
CA TYR A 21 -4.97 5.79 -4.16
C TYR A 21 -5.47 4.89 -3.05
N MET A 22 -5.60 5.46 -1.85
CA MET A 22 -6.02 4.73 -0.66
C MET A 22 -7.52 4.78 -0.49
N PRO A 23 -8.07 3.84 0.29
CA PRO A 23 -9.53 3.80 0.50
C PRO A 23 -10.13 5.09 1.05
N GLY A 24 -9.37 5.84 1.82
CA GLY A 24 -9.86 7.10 2.38
C GLY A 24 -9.73 8.30 1.47
N GLY A 25 -9.31 8.11 0.23
CA GLY A 25 -9.13 9.20 -0.71
C GLY A 25 -7.74 9.79 -0.74
N GLU A 26 -6.84 9.29 0.06
CA GLU A 26 -5.47 9.75 0.08
C GLU A 26 -4.70 9.22 -1.12
N VAL A 27 -3.71 9.97 -1.56
CA VAL A 27 -2.89 9.61 -2.71
C VAL A 27 -1.43 9.73 -2.34
N SER A 28 -0.66 8.73 -2.72
CA SER A 28 0.77 8.76 -2.44
C SER A 28 1.52 7.91 -3.46
N SER A 29 2.78 8.21 -3.68
CA SER A 29 3.64 7.32 -4.43
C SER A 29 4.29 6.34 -3.44
N LEU A 30 4.65 5.16 -3.94
CA LEU A 30 5.32 4.18 -3.09
C LEU A 30 6.76 4.64 -2.81
N PRO A 31 7.20 4.59 -1.55
CA PRO A 31 8.60 4.89 -1.25
C PRO A 31 9.53 3.90 -1.95
N GLY A 32 10.67 4.37 -2.37
CA GLY A 32 11.65 3.55 -3.06
C GLY A 32 12.56 2.82 -2.09
N ALA A 33 13.42 1.97 -2.65
CA ALA A 33 14.32 1.16 -1.84
C ALA A 33 15.37 1.99 -1.10
N TYR A 34 15.68 3.15 -1.64
CA TYR A 34 16.67 4.03 -1.03
C TYR A 34 16.07 5.05 -0.09
N ASP A 35 14.75 5.09 -0.01
CA ASP A 35 14.07 5.95 0.94
C ASP A 35 14.00 5.25 2.29
N ASN A 36 14.04 6.03 3.36
CA ASN A 36 13.86 5.45 4.68
C ASN A 36 12.40 5.36 5.07
N ASP A 37 11.52 5.68 4.17
CA ASP A 37 10.09 5.69 4.43
C ASP A 37 9.45 4.41 3.91
N ALA A 38 8.28 4.12 4.41
CA ALA A 38 7.47 3.02 3.94
C ALA A 38 6.01 3.42 4.06
N LEU A 39 5.21 2.89 3.17
CA LEU A 39 3.77 3.01 3.26
C LEU A 39 3.30 1.96 4.24
N LYS A 40 2.60 2.37 5.29
CA LYS A 40 2.20 1.47 6.36
C LYS A 40 0.74 1.09 6.25
N VAL A 41 0.48 -0.20 6.36
CA VAL A 41 -0.89 -0.73 6.36
C VAL A 41 -1.00 -1.77 7.45
N THR A 42 -2.22 -2.06 7.87
CA THR A 42 -2.49 -3.19 8.74
C THR A 42 -3.46 -4.14 8.08
N ILE A 43 -3.25 -5.42 8.32
CA ILE A 43 -4.16 -6.46 7.89
C ILE A 43 -4.43 -7.31 9.12
N GLY A 44 -5.64 -7.18 9.67
CA GLY A 44 -5.93 -7.79 10.93
C GLY A 44 -5.06 -7.20 12.02
N ARG A 45 -4.22 -8.02 12.62
CA ARG A 45 -3.30 -7.57 13.68
C ARG A 45 -1.88 -7.38 13.20
N GLU A 46 -1.64 -7.62 11.92
CA GLU A 46 -0.29 -7.53 11.37
C GLU A 46 -0.09 -6.18 10.70
N SER A 47 1.01 -5.53 11.00
CA SER A 47 1.41 -4.28 10.36
C SER A 47 2.47 -4.56 9.32
N PHE A 48 2.36 -3.89 8.18
CA PHE A 48 3.30 -4.07 7.08
C PHE A 48 3.89 -2.74 6.66
N ASN A 49 5.17 -2.78 6.32
CA ASN A 49 5.88 -1.66 5.70
C ASN A 49 6.02 -2.00 4.23
N ILE A 50 5.49 -1.14 3.38
CA ILE A 50 5.46 -1.37 1.94
C ILE A 50 6.33 -0.37 1.23
N TYR A 51 7.21 -0.85 0.37
CA TYR A 51 8.10 0.00 -0.41
C TYR A 51 8.56 -0.73 -1.65
N LYS A 52 9.11 0.03 -2.60
CA LYS A 52 9.63 -0.54 -3.84
C LYS A 52 11.03 -1.08 -3.63
N GLY A 53 11.23 -2.34 -3.95
CA GLY A 53 12.54 -2.95 -3.97
C GLY A 53 13.12 -2.95 -5.37
N ARG A 54 14.26 -3.60 -5.51
CA ARG A 54 14.94 -3.67 -6.81
C ARG A 54 14.19 -4.50 -7.82
N ARG A 55 13.49 -5.53 -7.37
CA ARG A 55 12.82 -6.48 -8.25
C ARG A 55 11.31 -6.37 -8.22
N GLY A 56 10.77 -5.45 -7.47
CA GLY A 56 9.35 -5.31 -7.34
C GLY A 56 9.00 -4.61 -6.05
N VAL A 57 7.83 -4.94 -5.52
CA VAL A 57 7.33 -4.29 -4.32
C VAL A 57 7.43 -5.26 -3.15
N LEU A 58 7.83 -4.74 -2.00
CA LEU A 58 7.97 -5.53 -0.78
C LEU A 58 6.96 -5.08 0.26
N ALA A 59 6.36 -6.03 0.95
CA ALA A 59 5.53 -5.77 2.11
C ALA A 59 6.15 -6.54 3.26
N VAL A 60 6.79 -5.82 4.17
CA VAL A 60 7.52 -6.43 5.28
C VAL A 60 6.69 -6.31 6.55
N GLY A 61 6.25 -7.43 7.07
CA GLY A 61 5.47 -7.50 8.28
C GLY A 61 6.31 -7.97 9.47
N ASP A 62 5.65 -8.04 10.63
CA ASP A 62 6.33 -8.49 11.84
C ASP A 62 6.59 -9.98 11.82
N SER A 63 5.65 -10.75 11.30
CA SER A 63 5.72 -12.21 11.30
C SER A 63 6.19 -12.76 9.98
N TYR A 64 5.87 -12.10 8.88
CA TYR A 64 6.23 -12.57 7.55
C TYR A 64 6.29 -11.40 6.58
N SER A 65 6.84 -11.67 5.40
CA SER A 65 6.96 -10.66 4.35
C SER A 65 6.46 -11.24 3.05
N LYS A 66 6.04 -10.36 2.14
CA LYS A 66 5.59 -10.77 0.81
C LYS A 66 6.27 -9.94 -0.25
N ASP A 67 6.55 -10.57 -1.38
CA ASP A 67 7.12 -9.92 -2.54
C ASP A 67 6.09 -9.89 -3.65
N PHE A 68 6.07 -8.79 -4.39
CA PHE A 68 5.17 -8.64 -5.54
C PHE A 68 5.98 -8.22 -6.75
N LYS A 69 5.61 -8.71 -7.91
CA LYS A 69 6.31 -8.35 -9.14
C LYS A 69 6.09 -6.91 -9.53
N ASN A 70 4.93 -6.37 -9.19
CA ASN A 70 4.59 -5.00 -9.54
C ASN A 70 3.53 -4.47 -8.61
N GLU A 71 3.20 -3.21 -8.80
CA GLU A 71 2.22 -2.53 -7.94
C GLU A 71 0.82 -3.10 -8.09
N LYS A 72 0.50 -3.62 -9.25
CA LYS A 72 -0.82 -4.20 -9.48
C LYS A 72 -1.05 -5.40 -8.58
N GLU A 73 -0.05 -6.25 -8.44
CA GLU A 73 -0.16 -7.41 -7.56
C GLU A 73 -0.29 -6.97 -6.10
N LEU A 74 0.45 -5.93 -5.73
CA LEU A 74 0.33 -5.37 -4.39
C LEU A 74 -1.08 -4.89 -4.11
N VAL A 75 -1.65 -4.14 -5.05
CA VAL A 75 -3.00 -3.59 -4.88
C VAL A 75 -4.02 -4.71 -4.76
N ASN A 76 -3.89 -5.75 -5.57
CA ASN A 76 -4.79 -6.89 -5.47
C ASN A 76 -4.73 -7.55 -4.10
N TRP A 77 -3.53 -7.71 -3.57
CA TRP A 77 -3.34 -8.30 -2.26
C TRP A 77 -3.94 -7.41 -1.16
N LEU A 78 -3.70 -6.09 -1.26
CA LEU A 78 -4.23 -5.15 -0.27
C LEU A 78 -5.75 -5.19 -0.24
N ASN A 79 -6.37 -5.20 -1.40
CA ASN A 79 -7.84 -5.23 -1.48
C ASN A 79 -8.41 -6.56 -1.00
N LYS A 80 -7.78 -7.65 -1.40
CA LYS A 80 -8.22 -8.99 -1.01
C LYS A 80 -8.10 -9.19 0.49
N SER A 81 -7.09 -8.59 1.09
CA SER A 81 -6.83 -8.73 2.53
C SER A 81 -7.54 -7.67 3.36
N LYS A 82 -8.23 -6.74 2.72
CA LYS A 82 -8.92 -5.64 3.39
C LYS A 82 -7.97 -4.83 4.27
N ALA A 83 -6.83 -4.51 3.71
CA ALA A 83 -5.81 -3.75 4.42
C ALA A 83 -6.29 -2.34 4.73
N LYS A 84 -5.81 -1.80 5.84
CA LYS A 84 -6.09 -0.42 6.24
C LYS A 84 -4.82 0.40 6.10
N TYR A 85 -4.94 1.56 5.48
CA TYR A 85 -3.83 2.46 5.29
C TYR A 85 -3.59 3.26 6.57
N LEU A 86 -2.34 3.29 7.03
CA LEU A 86 -1.96 3.99 8.25
C LEU A 86 -1.16 5.25 7.99
N GLY A 87 -0.64 5.43 6.79
CA GLY A 87 0.17 6.59 6.46
C GLY A 87 1.54 6.20 5.95
N ILE A 88 2.38 7.21 5.75
CA ILE A 88 3.77 7.02 5.36
C ILE A 88 4.63 7.41 6.55
N ASP A 89 5.53 6.53 6.94
CA ASP A 89 6.41 6.78 8.06
C ASP A 89 7.74 6.08 7.82
N ARG A 90 8.69 6.28 8.69
CA ARG A 90 10.01 5.69 8.53
C ARG A 90 9.96 4.19 8.76
N ARG A 91 10.77 3.46 7.97
CA ARG A 91 10.88 2.02 8.11
C ARG A 91 11.58 1.63 9.40
N TRP A 92 12.51 2.48 9.82
CA TRP A 92 13.32 2.23 11.01
C TRP A 92 13.04 3.33 12.03
N ASN A 93 12.63 2.94 13.19
CA ASN A 93 12.41 3.89 14.28
C ASN A 93 13.37 3.59 15.41
#